data_0d35189d2d1ae6b7234cba187fb86ea0
#
_entry.id   0d35189d2d1ae6b7234cba187fb86ea0
#
_cell.length_a   1.000
_cell.length_b   1.000
_cell.length_c   1.000
_cell.angle_alpha   90.00
_cell.angle_beta   90.00
_cell.angle_gamma   90.00
#
_symmetry.space_group_name_H-M   'P 1'
#
loop_
_entity.id
_entity.type
_entity.pdbx_description
1 polymer ?
#
loop_
_entity_poly.entity_id
_entity_poly.type
_entity_poly.pdbx_seq_one_letter_code
_entity_poly.pdbx_strand_id
1 'polypeptide(L)'
;MLLTLAVLLAPLSVVATWVNSEVTDVDRYVQTVSPLARDPAVQKLVVDRVTDEVVENIDARKITDAVADTLADHDAPGWLVDAARSLDEQLKGGLTTAVRFVAEKVVKSEAFADAWDSIHRGAHTVATNALTGEGGGALAVKGDTVTLNVGSVVEELQKQLVGVTLVKAEDIPGADKSIVLVRNENLSEAREGARWLAAVAPWLPLTVVVLGGLGIWAAPSHRVALMAAGIGTGVMMCGLLVGLAIMRQICLDAVTQSTQSQDAAAAAYDTLVRFLRQTTFAVLLTALITVIAGYLYGPGRGAAAVRNGAARSTEIAGHALTRTGLTTGAVGRWLRRNQPRTTGVVIGAGGLALVLWNYPTPAAVALLLLLVVVVLVILGVLAAADKPARR
;
A
#
# COMPACT_ATOMS: atom_id res chain seq x y z
N MET A 1 13.77 -30.15 -2.48
CA MET A 1 13.38 -29.58 -1.19
C MET A 1 13.67 -28.08 -1.06
N LEU A 2 14.90 -27.56 -1.22
CA LEU A 2 15.20 -26.13 -1.06
C LEU A 2 14.37 -25.23 -1.97
N LEU A 3 14.24 -25.59 -3.24
CA LEU A 3 13.45 -24.86 -4.23
C LEU A 3 11.94 -24.84 -3.88
N THR A 4 11.41 -25.97 -3.44
CA THR A 4 10.00 -26.07 -3.03
C THR A 4 9.73 -25.19 -1.80
N LEU A 5 10.66 -25.21 -0.84
CA LEU A 5 10.56 -24.34 0.35
C LEU A 5 10.62 -22.86 -0.02
N ALA A 6 11.55 -22.46 -0.91
CA ALA A 6 11.65 -21.08 -1.40
C ALA A 6 10.34 -20.63 -2.08
N VAL A 7 9.75 -21.47 -2.93
CA VAL A 7 8.50 -21.20 -3.64
C VAL A 7 7.33 -21.02 -2.66
N LEU A 8 7.22 -21.88 -1.66
CA LEU A 8 6.16 -21.82 -0.65
C LEU A 8 6.32 -20.59 0.29
N LEU A 9 7.56 -20.22 0.59
CA LEU A 9 7.84 -19.04 1.41
C LEU A 9 7.67 -17.71 0.66
N ALA A 10 7.66 -17.70 -0.67
CA ALA A 10 7.57 -16.48 -1.45
C ALA A 10 6.32 -15.64 -1.16
N PRO A 11 5.07 -16.16 -1.21
CA PRO A 11 3.90 -15.37 -0.86
C PRO A 11 3.90 -14.94 0.61
N LEU A 12 4.35 -15.80 1.52
CA LEU A 12 4.46 -15.46 2.94
C LEU A 12 5.44 -14.29 3.16
N SER A 13 6.56 -14.30 2.44
CA SER A 13 7.54 -13.22 2.47
C SER A 13 6.93 -11.89 2.01
N VAL A 14 6.17 -11.89 0.90
CA VAL A 14 5.53 -10.69 0.38
C VAL A 14 4.49 -10.14 1.37
N VAL A 15 3.64 -11.01 1.92
CA VAL A 15 2.62 -10.61 2.90
C VAL A 15 3.28 -10.12 4.19
N ALA A 16 4.24 -10.86 4.75
CA ALA A 16 4.89 -10.50 5.99
C ALA A 16 5.64 -9.16 5.89
N THR A 17 6.36 -8.93 4.79
CA THR A 17 7.04 -7.65 4.54
C THR A 17 6.04 -6.50 4.42
N TRP A 18 4.92 -6.70 3.72
CA TRP A 18 3.87 -5.70 3.60
C TRP A 18 3.24 -5.39 4.97
N VAL A 19 2.79 -6.40 5.72
CA VAL A 19 2.22 -6.18 7.05
C VAL A 19 3.20 -5.48 7.97
N ASN A 20 4.47 -5.90 7.97
CA ASN A 20 5.50 -5.27 8.78
C ASN A 20 5.66 -3.78 8.42
N SER A 21 5.69 -3.44 7.13
CA SER A 21 5.82 -2.04 6.70
C SER A 21 4.59 -1.20 7.06
N GLU A 22 3.38 -1.75 6.94
CA GLU A 22 2.15 -1.02 7.33
C GLU A 22 2.04 -0.85 8.86
N VAL A 23 2.63 -1.75 9.65
CA VAL A 23 2.57 -1.68 11.12
C VAL A 23 3.70 -0.83 11.71
N THR A 24 4.91 -0.86 11.13
CA THR A 24 6.09 -0.22 11.74
C THR A 24 6.45 1.14 11.13
N ASP A 25 6.00 1.42 9.90
CA ASP A 25 6.35 2.63 9.17
C ASP A 25 5.12 3.56 9.06
N VAL A 26 5.13 4.62 9.89
CA VAL A 26 4.05 5.62 9.94
C VAL A 26 3.86 6.32 8.59
N ASP A 27 4.96 6.67 7.91
CA ASP A 27 4.89 7.38 6.63
C ASP A 27 4.31 6.47 5.53
N ARG A 28 4.65 5.20 5.57
CA ARG A 28 4.09 4.19 4.68
C ARG A 28 2.59 4.00 4.89
N TYR A 29 2.18 3.86 6.15
CA TYR A 29 0.77 3.75 6.50
C TYR A 29 -0.03 4.98 6.04
N VAL A 30 0.46 6.20 6.34
CA VAL A 30 -0.20 7.44 5.90
C VAL A 30 -0.27 7.51 4.38
N GLN A 31 0.81 7.18 3.67
CA GLN A 31 0.80 7.11 2.19
C GLN A 31 -0.24 6.11 1.67
N THR A 32 -0.49 5.04 2.42
CA THR A 32 -1.51 4.05 2.08
C THR A 32 -2.92 4.61 2.24
N VAL A 33 -3.23 5.28 3.36
CA VAL A 33 -4.60 5.72 3.69
C VAL A 33 -4.94 7.12 3.18
N SER A 34 -3.96 7.97 2.86
CA SER A 34 -4.15 9.35 2.38
C SER A 34 -5.11 9.48 1.18
N PRO A 35 -5.08 8.58 0.16
CA PRO A 35 -6.02 8.67 -0.95
C PRO A 35 -7.49 8.52 -0.55
N LEU A 36 -7.79 7.88 0.59
CA LEU A 36 -9.16 7.69 1.08
C LEU A 36 -9.85 9.02 1.40
N ALA A 37 -9.10 10.03 1.85
CA ALA A 37 -9.64 11.37 2.09
C ALA A 37 -10.27 12.01 0.83
N ARG A 38 -9.79 11.61 -0.35
CA ARG A 38 -10.27 12.12 -1.65
C ARG A 38 -11.15 11.12 -2.40
N ASP A 39 -11.38 9.93 -1.85
CA ASP A 39 -12.25 8.92 -2.45
C ASP A 39 -13.72 9.34 -2.32
N PRO A 40 -14.49 9.39 -3.43
CA PRO A 40 -15.89 9.86 -3.40
C PRO A 40 -16.80 9.03 -2.50
N ALA A 41 -16.58 7.70 -2.40
CA ALA A 41 -17.41 6.83 -1.56
C ALA A 41 -17.13 7.06 -0.08
N VAL A 42 -15.85 7.28 0.29
CA VAL A 42 -15.45 7.62 1.65
C VAL A 42 -15.94 9.01 2.03
N GLN A 43 -15.77 10.00 1.15
CA GLN A 43 -16.27 11.36 1.36
C GLN A 43 -17.78 11.36 1.59
N LYS A 44 -18.54 10.62 0.77
CA LYS A 44 -19.98 10.47 0.93
C LYS A 44 -20.34 9.86 2.28
N LEU A 45 -19.65 8.78 2.69
CA LEU A 45 -19.87 8.14 3.99
C LEU A 45 -19.63 9.14 5.15
N VAL A 46 -18.55 9.93 5.09
CA VAL A 46 -18.24 10.93 6.12
C VAL A 46 -19.32 12.01 6.16
N VAL A 47 -19.73 12.54 5.00
CA VAL A 47 -20.81 13.54 4.90
C VAL A 47 -22.11 13.01 5.47
N ASP A 48 -22.51 11.80 5.12
CA ASP A 48 -23.74 11.19 5.62
C ASP A 48 -23.68 11.03 7.15
N ARG A 49 -22.57 10.48 7.68
CA ARG A 49 -22.39 10.31 9.13
C ARG A 49 -22.39 11.63 9.92
N VAL A 50 -21.65 12.61 9.43
CA VAL A 50 -21.62 13.94 10.06
C VAL A 50 -22.99 14.60 10.01
N THR A 51 -23.70 14.47 8.88
CA THR A 51 -25.04 15.04 8.76
C THR A 51 -26.01 14.38 9.73
N ASP A 52 -26.03 13.05 9.79
CA ASP A 52 -26.91 12.30 10.70
C ASP A 52 -26.63 12.66 12.16
N GLU A 53 -25.35 12.62 12.57
CA GLU A 53 -24.94 12.95 13.95
C GLU A 53 -25.31 14.38 14.35
N VAL A 54 -25.07 15.36 13.48
CA VAL A 54 -25.39 16.76 13.76
C VAL A 54 -26.91 16.97 13.85
N VAL A 55 -27.66 16.37 12.91
CA VAL A 55 -29.11 16.52 12.89
C VAL A 55 -29.79 15.79 14.06
N GLU A 56 -29.28 14.64 14.48
CA GLU A 56 -29.80 13.91 15.65
C GLU A 56 -29.55 14.68 16.96
N ASN A 57 -28.42 15.39 17.05
CA ASN A 57 -28.09 16.19 18.25
C ASN A 57 -28.81 17.55 18.32
N ILE A 58 -29.43 17.99 17.22
CA ILE A 58 -30.25 19.20 17.17
C ILE A 58 -31.72 18.82 17.31
N ASP A 59 -32.29 19.08 18.49
CA ASP A 59 -33.71 18.84 18.78
C ASP A 59 -34.57 19.94 18.10
N ALA A 60 -34.98 19.69 16.84
CA ALA A 60 -35.80 20.61 16.06
C ALA A 60 -37.14 20.93 16.77
N ARG A 61 -37.68 19.95 17.53
CA ARG A 61 -38.92 20.16 18.31
C ARG A 61 -38.77 21.20 19.40
N LYS A 62 -37.66 21.17 20.13
CA LYS A 62 -37.40 22.20 21.14
C LYS A 62 -37.36 23.60 20.54
N ILE A 63 -36.87 23.74 19.32
CA ILE A 63 -36.81 25.04 18.62
C ILE A 63 -38.23 25.44 18.21
N THR A 64 -39.03 24.54 17.60
CA THR A 64 -40.40 24.84 17.18
C THR A 64 -41.34 25.07 18.38
N ASP A 65 -41.19 24.31 19.46
CA ASP A 65 -41.94 24.48 20.68
C ASP A 65 -41.60 25.83 21.35
N ALA A 66 -40.30 26.19 21.44
CA ALA A 66 -39.90 27.49 21.99
C ALA A 66 -40.44 28.69 21.19
N VAL A 67 -40.50 28.56 19.86
CA VAL A 67 -41.14 29.55 18.98
C VAL A 67 -42.65 29.59 19.22
N ALA A 68 -43.31 28.43 19.31
CA ALA A 68 -44.75 28.33 19.56
C ALA A 68 -45.13 28.91 20.94
N ASP A 69 -44.37 28.60 21.94
CA ASP A 69 -44.59 29.12 23.32
C ASP A 69 -44.38 30.65 23.35
N THR A 70 -43.33 31.17 22.69
CA THR A 70 -43.13 32.61 22.54
C THR A 70 -44.32 33.29 21.82
N LEU A 71 -44.88 32.65 20.79
CA LEU A 71 -46.06 33.17 20.11
C LEU A 71 -47.30 33.15 21.03
N ALA A 72 -47.44 32.08 21.80
CA ALA A 72 -48.58 31.95 22.76
C ALA A 72 -48.47 33.01 23.89
N ASP A 73 -47.27 33.28 24.43
CA ASP A 73 -47.05 34.29 25.44
C ASP A 73 -47.31 35.73 24.96
N HIS A 74 -47.32 35.94 23.65
CA HIS A 74 -47.67 37.22 23.01
C HIS A 74 -49.06 37.25 22.45
N ASP A 75 -49.97 36.42 22.97
CA ASP A 75 -51.40 36.34 22.57
C ASP A 75 -51.62 36.11 21.06
N ALA A 76 -50.71 35.42 20.40
CA ALA A 76 -50.86 35.07 18.98
C ALA A 76 -52.08 34.15 18.76
N PRO A 77 -52.77 34.26 17.61
CA PRO A 77 -53.87 33.37 17.28
C PRO A 77 -53.46 31.90 17.36
N GLY A 78 -54.32 31.01 17.91
CA GLY A 78 -54.00 29.58 18.12
C GLY A 78 -53.53 28.87 16.89
N TRP A 79 -54.09 29.21 15.70
CA TRP A 79 -53.67 28.62 14.42
C TRP A 79 -52.19 28.93 14.09
N LEU A 80 -51.64 30.06 14.56
CA LEU A 80 -50.24 30.43 14.34
C LEU A 80 -49.34 29.62 15.24
N VAL A 81 -49.74 29.37 16.49
CA VAL A 81 -49.04 28.50 17.44
C VAL A 81 -49.01 27.04 16.92
N ASP A 82 -50.12 26.56 16.43
CA ASP A 82 -50.23 25.21 15.83
C ASP A 82 -49.39 25.09 14.53
N ALA A 83 -49.37 26.15 13.73
CA ALA A 83 -48.55 26.21 12.54
C ALA A 83 -47.03 26.17 12.90
N ALA A 84 -46.60 26.88 13.95
CA ALA A 84 -45.22 26.84 14.40
C ALA A 84 -44.78 25.44 14.85
N ARG A 85 -45.66 24.71 15.59
CA ARG A 85 -45.40 23.33 16.00
C ARG A 85 -45.35 22.35 14.82
N SER A 86 -46.12 22.62 13.76
CA SER A 86 -46.15 21.78 12.55
C SER A 86 -44.93 21.92 11.63
N LEU A 87 -44.02 22.89 11.92
CA LEU A 87 -42.79 23.14 11.12
C LEU A 87 -41.63 22.20 11.46
N ASP A 88 -41.77 21.30 12.43
CA ASP A 88 -40.70 20.41 12.89
C ASP A 88 -40.03 19.62 11.73
N GLU A 89 -40.84 18.96 10.87
CA GLU A 89 -40.29 18.18 9.75
C GLU A 89 -39.60 19.07 8.69
N GLN A 90 -40.21 20.25 8.40
CA GLN A 90 -39.63 21.20 7.44
C GLN A 90 -38.36 21.81 7.96
N LEU A 91 -38.29 22.12 9.26
CA LEU A 91 -37.06 22.62 9.92
C LEU A 91 -35.98 21.55 9.88
N LYS A 92 -36.31 20.31 10.24
CA LYS A 92 -35.39 19.18 10.20
C LYS A 92 -34.87 18.92 8.77
N GLY A 93 -35.72 18.95 7.75
CA GLY A 93 -35.35 18.82 6.35
C GLY A 93 -34.43 19.93 5.87
N GLY A 94 -34.75 21.19 6.22
CA GLY A 94 -33.93 22.36 5.93
C GLY A 94 -32.57 22.28 6.61
N LEU A 95 -32.53 21.88 7.88
CA LEU A 95 -31.29 21.69 8.66
C LEU A 95 -30.42 20.59 8.03
N THR A 96 -31.03 19.44 7.71
CA THR A 96 -30.32 18.33 7.04
C THR A 96 -29.64 18.80 5.75
N THR A 97 -30.37 19.56 4.92
CA THR A 97 -29.84 20.10 3.66
C THR A 97 -28.70 21.08 3.90
N ALA A 98 -28.83 21.98 4.85
CA ALA A 98 -27.80 22.96 5.19
C ALA A 98 -26.54 22.31 5.77
N VAL A 99 -26.71 21.37 6.70
CA VAL A 99 -25.59 20.61 7.29
C VAL A 99 -24.85 19.81 6.23
N ARG A 100 -25.59 19.09 5.38
CA ARG A 100 -25.02 18.32 4.27
C ARG A 100 -24.21 19.20 3.33
N PHE A 101 -24.74 20.34 2.93
CA PHE A 101 -24.02 21.28 2.06
C PHE A 101 -22.69 21.75 2.66
N VAL A 102 -22.70 22.11 3.95
CA VAL A 102 -21.48 22.52 4.67
C VAL A 102 -20.51 21.35 4.80
N ALA A 103 -21.01 20.18 5.22
CA ALA A 103 -20.22 18.97 5.37
C ALA A 103 -19.53 18.57 4.05
N GLU A 104 -20.26 18.60 2.92
CA GLU A 104 -19.67 18.34 1.60
C GLU A 104 -18.55 19.31 1.24
N LYS A 105 -18.74 20.60 1.51
CA LYS A 105 -17.72 21.61 1.23
C LYS A 105 -16.47 21.41 2.09
N VAL A 106 -16.64 21.04 3.36
CA VAL A 106 -15.52 20.76 4.28
C VAL A 106 -14.79 19.48 3.86
N VAL A 107 -15.50 18.39 3.63
CA VAL A 107 -14.91 17.09 3.33
C VAL A 107 -14.17 17.08 1.97
N LYS A 108 -14.59 17.93 1.02
CA LYS A 108 -13.91 18.10 -0.27
C LYS A 108 -12.73 19.09 -0.22
N SER A 109 -12.45 19.72 0.92
CA SER A 109 -11.35 20.68 1.06
C SER A 109 -9.99 20.01 1.27
N GLU A 110 -8.91 20.70 0.88
CA GLU A 110 -7.54 20.25 1.19
C GLU A 110 -7.30 20.22 2.71
N ALA A 111 -7.89 21.13 3.46
CA ALA A 111 -7.78 21.15 4.92
C ALA A 111 -8.31 19.85 5.56
N PHE A 112 -9.35 19.25 4.99
CA PHE A 112 -9.84 17.95 5.43
C PHE A 112 -8.83 16.83 5.11
N ALA A 113 -8.22 16.84 3.92
CA ALA A 113 -7.22 15.85 3.55
C ALA A 113 -5.97 15.96 4.46
N ASP A 114 -5.52 17.17 4.77
CA ASP A 114 -4.40 17.40 5.70
C ASP A 114 -4.74 16.95 7.13
N ALA A 115 -5.97 17.23 7.59
CA ALA A 115 -6.46 16.76 8.89
C ALA A 115 -6.56 15.23 8.92
N TRP A 116 -7.05 14.60 7.85
CA TRP A 116 -7.10 13.15 7.70
C TRP A 116 -5.71 12.52 7.88
N ASP A 117 -4.71 13.01 7.15
CA ASP A 117 -3.34 12.51 7.24
C ASP A 117 -2.75 12.71 8.63
N SER A 118 -3.02 13.85 9.27
CA SER A 118 -2.55 14.16 10.62
C SER A 118 -3.19 13.25 11.68
N ILE A 119 -4.51 13.01 11.58
CA ILE A 119 -5.24 12.11 12.48
C ILE A 119 -4.73 10.67 12.32
N HIS A 120 -4.58 10.19 11.10
CA HIS A 120 -4.09 8.84 10.84
C HIS A 120 -2.64 8.67 11.28
N ARG A 121 -1.78 9.67 11.10
CA ARG A 121 -0.40 9.67 11.62
C ARG A 121 -0.38 9.56 13.14
N GLY A 122 -1.16 10.37 13.82
CA GLY A 122 -1.29 10.34 15.29
C GLY A 122 -1.80 8.98 15.77
N ALA A 123 -2.91 8.50 15.21
CA ALA A 123 -3.52 7.23 15.59
C ALA A 123 -2.57 6.05 15.36
N HIS A 124 -1.85 6.03 14.22
CA HIS A 124 -0.88 4.99 13.92
C HIS A 124 0.31 5.00 14.89
N THR A 125 0.86 6.18 15.20
CA THR A 125 1.93 6.33 16.20
C THR A 125 1.50 5.77 17.56
N VAL A 126 0.26 6.09 17.96
CA VAL A 126 -0.35 5.55 19.18
C VAL A 126 -0.43 4.03 19.16
N ALA A 127 -0.95 3.46 18.05
CA ALA A 127 -1.09 2.01 17.89
C ALA A 127 0.29 1.30 17.87
N THR A 128 1.26 1.86 17.16
CA THR A 128 2.63 1.30 17.08
C THR A 128 3.31 1.32 18.46
N ASN A 129 3.23 2.43 19.18
CA ASN A 129 3.79 2.53 20.54
C ASN A 129 3.11 1.53 21.50
N ALA A 130 1.79 1.32 21.35
CA ALA A 130 1.06 0.31 22.10
C ALA A 130 1.56 -1.12 21.80
N LEU A 131 1.88 -1.42 20.54
CA LEU A 131 2.36 -2.74 20.11
C LEU A 131 3.84 -2.97 20.45
N THR A 132 4.69 -1.96 20.32
CA THR A 132 6.13 -2.09 20.63
C THR A 132 6.42 -2.04 22.13
N GLY A 133 5.50 -1.48 22.91
CA GLY A 133 5.68 -1.26 24.35
C GLY A 133 6.53 -0.01 24.65
N GLU A 134 6.83 0.82 23.65
CA GLU A 134 7.50 2.09 23.80
C GLU A 134 6.47 3.15 24.21
N GLY A 135 6.06 3.11 25.48
CA GLY A 135 5.18 4.11 26.06
C GLY A 135 5.91 5.44 26.21
N GLY A 136 5.50 6.44 25.45
CA GLY A 136 5.98 7.84 25.55
C GLY A 136 4.87 8.83 25.21
N GLY A 137 4.78 9.94 25.95
CA GLY A 137 3.81 11.00 25.69
C GLY A 137 2.41 10.75 26.25
N ALA A 138 1.37 10.96 25.45
CA ALA A 138 -0.03 10.88 25.85
C ALA A 138 -0.55 9.47 26.18
N LEU A 139 0.24 8.42 25.92
CA LEU A 139 -0.16 7.04 26.14
C LEU A 139 0.58 6.42 27.32
N ALA A 140 -0.17 5.92 28.27
CA ALA A 140 0.35 5.04 29.31
C ALA A 140 -0.11 3.60 29.00
N VAL A 141 0.86 2.71 28.84
CA VAL A 141 0.60 1.27 28.65
C VAL A 141 0.95 0.58 29.96
N LYS A 142 -0.06 0.03 30.65
CA LYS A 142 0.12 -0.81 31.84
C LYS A 142 -0.51 -2.17 31.61
N GLY A 143 0.34 -3.21 31.41
CA GLY A 143 -0.13 -4.57 31.13
C GLY A 143 -0.99 -4.62 29.84
N ASP A 144 -2.19 -5.16 29.95
CA ASP A 144 -3.16 -5.31 28.86
C ASP A 144 -4.09 -4.08 28.66
N THR A 145 -3.78 -2.97 29.32
CA THR A 145 -4.60 -1.77 29.27
C THR A 145 -3.81 -0.64 28.63
N VAL A 146 -4.33 -0.10 27.53
CA VAL A 146 -3.84 1.12 26.89
C VAL A 146 -4.73 2.28 27.34
N THR A 147 -4.14 3.24 28.05
CA THR A 147 -4.83 4.45 28.52
C THR A 147 -4.31 5.66 27.77
N LEU A 148 -5.21 6.45 27.20
CA LEU A 148 -4.92 7.75 26.61
C LEU A 148 -5.10 8.82 27.69
N ASN A 149 -4.07 9.60 27.93
CA ASN A 149 -4.18 10.83 28.72
C ASN A 149 -4.70 11.93 27.81
N VAL A 150 -5.96 12.31 27.98
CA VAL A 150 -6.62 13.32 27.14
C VAL A 150 -5.94 14.70 27.30
N GLY A 151 -5.45 15.02 28.49
CA GLY A 151 -4.76 16.27 28.76
C GLY A 151 -3.51 16.49 27.91
N SER A 152 -2.68 15.45 27.75
CA SER A 152 -1.48 15.54 26.92
C SER A 152 -1.77 15.61 25.41
N VAL A 153 -2.88 15.04 24.95
CA VAL A 153 -3.35 15.20 23.56
C VAL A 153 -3.80 16.63 23.30
N VAL A 154 -4.57 17.20 24.23
CA VAL A 154 -5.04 18.59 24.15
C VAL A 154 -3.86 19.56 24.19
N GLU A 155 -2.85 19.31 25.04
CA GLU A 155 -1.64 20.12 25.12
C GLU A 155 -0.81 20.09 23.84
N GLU A 156 -0.70 18.91 23.19
CA GLU A 156 0.01 18.78 21.91
C GLU A 156 -0.75 19.45 20.76
N LEU A 157 -2.08 19.31 20.72
CA LEU A 157 -2.92 20.02 19.77
C LEU A 157 -2.86 21.53 19.95
N GLN A 158 -2.78 22.04 21.20
CA GLN A 158 -2.60 23.45 21.46
C GLN A 158 -1.27 24.00 20.96
N LYS A 159 -0.18 23.22 21.05
CA LYS A 159 1.13 23.60 20.48
C LYS A 159 1.10 23.72 18.95
N GLN A 160 0.30 22.89 18.27
CA GLN A 160 0.17 22.93 16.81
C GLN A 160 -0.81 24.00 16.32
N LEU A 161 -1.78 24.41 17.15
CA LEU A 161 -2.75 25.45 16.86
C LEU A 161 -2.27 26.84 17.35
N VAL A 162 -1.03 27.20 17.07
CA VAL A 162 -0.48 28.52 17.39
C VAL A 162 -1.28 29.60 16.63
N GLY A 163 -2.26 30.20 17.29
CA GLY A 163 -3.07 31.32 16.76
C GLY A 163 -4.56 31.29 17.11
N VAL A 164 -5.11 30.20 17.64
CA VAL A 164 -6.52 30.09 18.04
C VAL A 164 -6.61 29.92 19.57
N THR A 165 -6.36 30.99 20.29
CA THR A 165 -6.44 31.04 21.76
C THR A 165 -7.89 31.25 22.19
N LEU A 166 -8.75 30.25 22.10
CA LEU A 166 -10.12 30.38 22.61
C LEU A 166 -10.48 29.41 23.75
N VAL A 167 -9.69 28.34 23.97
CA VAL A 167 -9.96 27.41 25.08
C VAL A 167 -8.64 26.95 25.71
N LYS A 168 -8.48 27.14 27.02
CA LYS A 168 -7.38 26.56 27.80
C LYS A 168 -7.70 25.11 28.10
N ALA A 169 -6.67 24.24 28.17
CA ALA A 169 -6.84 22.83 28.53
C ALA A 169 -7.55 22.64 29.88
N GLU A 170 -7.38 23.57 30.77
CA GLU A 170 -7.99 23.61 32.12
C GLU A 170 -9.52 23.82 32.07
N ASP A 171 -10.04 24.39 30.97
CA ASP A 171 -11.46 24.69 30.80
C ASP A 171 -12.24 23.54 30.15
N ILE A 172 -11.56 22.44 29.74
CA ILE A 172 -12.21 21.28 29.15
C ILE A 172 -12.59 20.29 30.27
N PRO A 173 -13.88 20.08 30.56
CA PRO A 173 -14.30 19.12 31.57
C PRO A 173 -13.83 17.71 31.22
N GLY A 174 -12.94 17.15 32.05
CA GLY A 174 -12.43 15.79 31.85
C GLY A 174 -11.04 15.68 31.19
N ALA A 175 -10.31 16.78 30.98
CA ALA A 175 -8.93 16.78 30.50
C ALA A 175 -7.98 15.93 31.37
N ASP A 176 -8.28 15.78 32.66
CA ASP A 176 -7.52 14.92 33.60
C ASP A 176 -7.91 13.44 33.56
N LYS A 177 -8.87 13.07 32.71
CA LYS A 177 -9.31 11.67 32.63
C LYS A 177 -8.46 10.89 31.64
N SER A 178 -7.84 9.82 32.11
CA SER A 178 -7.30 8.79 31.25
C SER A 178 -8.45 7.94 30.69
N ILE A 179 -8.60 7.93 29.37
CA ILE A 179 -9.58 7.06 28.68
C ILE A 179 -8.90 5.73 28.40
N VAL A 180 -9.50 4.66 28.88
CA VAL A 180 -9.09 3.29 28.52
C VAL A 180 -9.52 3.06 27.08
N LEU A 181 -8.56 3.08 26.14
CA LEU A 181 -8.82 2.90 24.72
C LEU A 181 -9.06 1.42 24.37
N VAL A 182 -8.28 0.52 24.98
CA VAL A 182 -8.39 -0.92 24.75
C VAL A 182 -8.06 -1.63 26.05
N ARG A 183 -8.98 -2.47 26.46
CA ARG A 183 -8.76 -3.53 27.44
C ARG A 183 -8.96 -4.84 26.70
N ASN A 184 -7.89 -5.49 26.26
CA ASN A 184 -7.98 -6.74 25.51
C ASN A 184 -7.00 -7.73 26.09
N GLU A 185 -7.51 -8.86 26.55
CA GLU A 185 -6.73 -9.97 27.12
C GLU A 185 -5.70 -10.53 26.12
N ASN A 186 -5.89 -10.25 24.81
CA ASN A 186 -5.01 -10.71 23.73
C ASN A 186 -3.94 -9.66 23.34
N LEU A 187 -3.81 -8.54 24.06
CA LEU A 187 -2.84 -7.50 23.70
C LEU A 187 -1.39 -7.99 23.85
N SER A 188 -1.12 -8.83 24.84
CA SER A 188 0.18 -9.48 25.05
C SER A 188 0.55 -10.40 23.87
N GLU A 189 -0.40 -11.19 23.37
CA GLU A 189 -0.22 -12.06 22.20
C GLU A 189 0.00 -11.24 20.92
N ALA A 190 -0.78 -10.17 20.73
CA ALA A 190 -0.61 -9.26 19.58
C ALA A 190 0.77 -8.58 19.58
N ARG A 191 1.28 -8.20 20.76
CA ARG A 191 2.64 -7.64 20.91
C ARG A 191 3.72 -8.65 20.59
N GLU A 192 3.57 -9.87 21.06
CA GLU A 192 4.53 -10.93 20.77
C GLU A 192 4.54 -11.22 19.26
N GLY A 193 3.36 -11.34 18.64
CA GLY A 193 3.22 -11.50 17.20
C GLY A 193 3.84 -10.36 16.41
N ALA A 194 3.62 -9.11 16.81
CA ALA A 194 4.21 -7.91 16.16
C ALA A 194 5.74 -7.90 16.29
N ARG A 195 6.30 -8.25 17.46
CA ARG A 195 7.76 -8.35 17.64
C ARG A 195 8.39 -9.46 16.78
N TRP A 196 7.76 -10.65 16.75
CA TRP A 196 8.20 -11.74 15.89
C TRP A 196 8.15 -11.34 14.42
N LEU A 197 7.07 -10.69 14.01
CA LEU A 197 6.93 -10.18 12.64
C LEU A 197 8.03 -9.16 12.31
N ALA A 198 8.24 -8.17 13.17
CA ALA A 198 9.28 -7.15 12.98
C ALA A 198 10.70 -7.76 12.92
N ALA A 199 10.97 -8.81 13.69
CA ALA A 199 12.25 -9.50 13.69
C ALA A 199 12.46 -10.38 12.45
N VAL A 200 11.43 -11.07 11.97
CA VAL A 200 11.52 -12.10 10.92
C VAL A 200 11.24 -11.55 9.52
N ALA A 201 10.26 -10.64 9.38
CA ALA A 201 9.80 -10.14 8.09
C ALA A 201 10.91 -9.55 7.20
N PRO A 202 11.88 -8.74 7.72
CA PRO A 202 12.96 -8.20 6.91
C PRO A 202 13.89 -9.25 6.32
N TRP A 203 14.00 -10.42 6.99
CA TRP A 203 14.89 -11.50 6.57
C TRP A 203 14.24 -12.48 5.60
N LEU A 204 12.89 -12.53 5.54
CA LEU A 204 12.18 -13.47 4.68
C LEU A 204 12.51 -13.31 3.18
N PRO A 205 12.55 -12.10 2.59
CA PRO A 205 12.91 -11.95 1.17
C PRO A 205 14.33 -12.47 0.88
N LEU A 206 15.29 -12.15 1.76
CA LEU A 206 16.66 -12.64 1.64
C LEU A 206 16.70 -14.17 1.74
N THR A 207 15.99 -14.75 2.70
CA THR A 207 15.90 -16.20 2.88
C THR A 207 15.34 -16.89 1.65
N VAL A 208 14.26 -16.36 1.05
CA VAL A 208 13.68 -16.89 -0.18
C VAL A 208 14.68 -16.87 -1.34
N VAL A 209 15.40 -15.74 -1.49
CA VAL A 209 16.41 -15.59 -2.56
C VAL A 209 17.58 -16.54 -2.36
N VAL A 210 18.09 -16.68 -1.13
CA VAL A 210 19.20 -17.59 -0.80
C VAL A 210 18.79 -19.05 -1.00
N LEU A 211 17.62 -19.45 -0.49
CA LEU A 211 17.10 -20.82 -0.67
C LEU A 211 16.86 -21.15 -2.14
N GLY A 212 16.29 -20.19 -2.89
CA GLY A 212 16.06 -20.32 -4.32
C GLY A 212 17.38 -20.45 -5.09
N GLY A 213 18.35 -19.58 -4.80
CA GLY A 213 19.69 -19.61 -5.39
C GLY A 213 20.44 -20.90 -5.11
N LEU A 214 20.47 -21.34 -3.85
CA LEU A 214 21.08 -22.62 -3.45
C LEU A 214 20.35 -23.81 -4.08
N GLY A 215 19.02 -23.76 -4.16
CA GLY A 215 18.22 -24.80 -4.79
C GLY A 215 18.48 -24.92 -6.28
N ILE A 216 18.70 -23.81 -6.99
CA ILE A 216 19.10 -23.80 -8.40
C ILE A 216 20.54 -24.28 -8.54
N TRP A 217 21.45 -23.83 -7.67
CA TRP A 217 22.86 -24.23 -7.72
C TRP A 217 23.06 -25.73 -7.47
N ALA A 218 22.32 -26.31 -6.51
CA ALA A 218 22.40 -27.73 -6.18
C ALA A 218 21.65 -28.64 -7.19
N ALA A 219 20.91 -28.08 -8.13
CA ALA A 219 20.13 -28.85 -9.09
C ALA A 219 21.01 -29.46 -10.20
N PRO A 220 20.76 -30.70 -10.61
CA PRO A 220 21.52 -31.35 -11.69
C PRO A 220 21.33 -30.63 -13.03
N SER A 221 20.22 -29.91 -13.20
CA SER A 221 19.94 -29.07 -14.37
C SER A 221 19.47 -27.68 -13.93
N HIS A 222 20.38 -26.72 -13.84
CA HIS A 222 20.11 -25.34 -13.41
C HIS A 222 18.97 -24.67 -14.20
N ARG A 223 18.86 -25.01 -15.50
CA ARG A 223 17.80 -24.47 -16.36
C ARG A 223 16.43 -24.95 -15.94
N VAL A 224 16.24 -26.26 -15.74
CA VAL A 224 14.96 -26.83 -15.32
C VAL A 224 14.58 -26.31 -13.93
N ALA A 225 15.55 -26.22 -13.03
CA ALA A 225 15.37 -25.67 -11.70
C ALA A 225 14.92 -24.20 -11.75
N LEU A 226 15.53 -23.38 -12.60
CA LEU A 226 15.16 -21.98 -12.78
C LEU A 226 13.72 -21.83 -13.33
N MET A 227 13.38 -22.64 -14.34
CA MET A 227 12.01 -22.64 -14.87
C MET A 227 10.99 -23.13 -13.84
N ALA A 228 11.31 -24.18 -13.10
CA ALA A 228 10.44 -24.70 -12.03
C ALA A 228 10.26 -23.67 -10.90
N ALA A 229 11.32 -22.95 -10.49
CA ALA A 229 11.25 -21.87 -9.54
C ALA A 229 10.35 -20.74 -10.05
N GLY A 230 10.54 -20.29 -11.29
CA GLY A 230 9.71 -19.25 -11.90
C GLY A 230 8.24 -19.64 -12.00
N ILE A 231 7.96 -20.85 -12.51
CA ILE A 231 6.57 -21.35 -12.62
C ILE A 231 5.95 -21.49 -11.23
N GLY A 232 6.65 -22.12 -10.29
CA GLY A 232 6.17 -22.29 -8.92
C GLY A 232 5.86 -20.97 -8.23
N THR A 233 6.81 -20.01 -8.28
CA THR A 233 6.58 -18.65 -7.72
C THR A 233 5.43 -17.96 -8.42
N GLY A 234 5.32 -18.06 -9.76
CA GLY A 234 4.20 -17.48 -10.50
C GLY A 234 2.85 -18.03 -10.07
N VAL A 235 2.75 -19.37 -9.94
CA VAL A 235 1.52 -20.03 -9.44
C VAL A 235 1.17 -19.57 -8.03
N MET A 236 2.16 -19.48 -7.13
CA MET A 236 1.93 -19.02 -5.76
C MET A 236 1.50 -17.55 -5.69
N MET A 237 2.05 -16.68 -6.56
CA MET A 237 1.62 -15.27 -6.65
C MET A 237 0.21 -15.15 -7.24
N CYS A 238 -0.16 -15.97 -8.24
CA CYS A 238 -1.55 -16.03 -8.70
C CYS A 238 -2.49 -16.50 -7.60
N GLY A 239 -2.11 -17.51 -6.82
CA GLY A 239 -2.86 -17.96 -5.64
C GLY A 239 -3.07 -16.83 -4.62
N LEU A 240 -2.02 -16.03 -4.36
CA LEU A 240 -2.13 -14.87 -3.47
C LEU A 240 -3.11 -13.81 -4.02
N LEU A 241 -3.07 -13.50 -5.32
CA LEU A 241 -4.04 -12.57 -5.94
C LEU A 241 -5.48 -13.07 -5.83
N VAL A 242 -5.70 -14.37 -6.06
CA VAL A 242 -7.02 -14.99 -5.87
C VAL A 242 -7.45 -14.92 -4.40
N GLY A 243 -6.55 -15.20 -3.45
CA GLY A 243 -6.82 -15.06 -2.02
C GLY A 243 -7.22 -13.64 -1.62
N LEU A 244 -6.53 -12.64 -2.15
CA LEU A 244 -6.90 -11.23 -1.95
C LEU A 244 -8.28 -10.89 -2.54
N ALA A 245 -8.62 -11.45 -3.70
CA ALA A 245 -9.95 -11.24 -4.30
C ALA A 245 -11.06 -11.90 -3.46
N ILE A 246 -10.84 -13.11 -2.95
CA ILE A 246 -11.76 -13.80 -2.04
C ILE A 246 -11.91 -13.00 -0.73
N MET A 247 -10.80 -12.56 -0.14
CA MET A 247 -10.82 -11.78 1.10
C MET A 247 -11.61 -10.48 0.93
N ARG A 248 -11.47 -9.82 -0.25
CA ARG A 248 -12.27 -8.65 -0.59
C ARG A 248 -13.77 -8.93 -0.52
N GLN A 249 -14.23 -10.04 -1.11
CA GLN A 249 -15.64 -10.41 -1.06
C GLN A 249 -16.10 -10.68 0.37
N ILE A 250 -15.33 -11.43 1.15
CA ILE A 250 -15.65 -11.70 2.55
C ILE A 250 -15.79 -10.40 3.35
N CYS A 251 -14.88 -9.42 3.15
CA CYS A 251 -14.95 -8.12 3.82
C CYS A 251 -16.20 -7.33 3.40
N LEU A 252 -16.55 -7.33 2.11
CA LEU A 252 -17.72 -6.63 1.61
C LEU A 252 -19.02 -7.27 2.09
N ASP A 253 -19.10 -8.59 2.12
CA ASP A 253 -20.28 -9.32 2.62
C ASP A 253 -20.48 -9.07 4.11
N ALA A 254 -19.40 -9.00 4.90
CA ALA A 254 -19.47 -8.66 6.33
C ALA A 254 -20.01 -7.23 6.56
N VAL A 255 -19.64 -6.28 5.71
CA VAL A 255 -20.13 -4.88 5.78
C VAL A 255 -21.58 -4.76 5.34
N THR A 256 -22.04 -5.56 4.38
CA THR A 256 -23.43 -5.56 3.90
C THR A 256 -24.42 -5.93 5.03
N GLN A 257 -23.97 -6.70 6.02
CA GLN A 257 -24.79 -7.04 7.21
C GLN A 257 -24.83 -5.89 8.23
N SER A 258 -23.98 -4.88 8.11
CA SER A 258 -23.99 -3.67 8.91
C SER A 258 -24.50 -2.49 8.07
N THR A 259 -25.09 -1.48 8.70
CA THR A 259 -25.66 -0.28 8.04
C THR A 259 -24.59 0.62 7.39
N GLN A 260 -23.44 0.07 6.98
CA GLN A 260 -22.32 0.84 6.44
C GLN A 260 -22.29 0.80 4.91
N SER A 261 -21.67 1.83 4.30
CA SER A 261 -21.53 1.92 2.84
C SER A 261 -20.57 0.87 2.30
N GLN A 262 -21.08 -0.06 1.49
CA GLN A 262 -20.29 -1.10 0.81
C GLN A 262 -19.25 -0.49 -0.12
N ASP A 263 -19.57 0.63 -0.78
CA ASP A 263 -18.64 1.31 -1.69
C ASP A 263 -17.44 1.89 -0.93
N ALA A 264 -17.66 2.49 0.24
CA ALA A 264 -16.58 3.00 1.09
C ALA A 264 -15.70 1.87 1.64
N ALA A 265 -16.30 0.73 2.00
CA ALA A 265 -15.56 -0.46 2.43
C ALA A 265 -14.70 -1.04 1.29
N ALA A 266 -15.24 -1.07 0.06
CA ALA A 266 -14.50 -1.48 -1.12
C ALA A 266 -13.31 -0.55 -1.39
N ALA A 267 -13.51 0.77 -1.35
CA ALA A 267 -12.46 1.76 -1.51
C ALA A 267 -11.36 1.61 -0.43
N ALA A 268 -11.76 1.41 0.82
CA ALA A 268 -10.84 1.18 1.93
C ALA A 268 -10.00 -0.08 1.72
N TYR A 269 -10.64 -1.22 1.39
CA TYR A 269 -9.94 -2.47 1.13
C TYR A 269 -8.96 -2.34 -0.05
N ASP A 270 -9.43 -1.83 -1.20
CA ASP A 270 -8.62 -1.71 -2.42
C ASP A 270 -7.42 -0.77 -2.21
N THR A 271 -7.60 0.27 -1.39
CA THR A 271 -6.52 1.21 -1.04
C THR A 271 -5.50 0.57 -0.10
N LEU A 272 -5.94 -0.13 0.97
CA LEU A 272 -5.06 -0.79 1.92
C LEU A 272 -4.22 -1.89 1.26
N VAL A 273 -4.81 -2.72 0.41
CA VAL A 273 -4.07 -3.82 -0.23
C VAL A 273 -3.35 -3.40 -1.52
N ARG A 274 -3.44 -2.13 -1.93
CA ARG A 274 -2.86 -1.62 -3.18
C ARG A 274 -1.38 -1.96 -3.32
N PHE A 275 -0.59 -1.70 -2.29
CA PHE A 275 0.84 -1.95 -2.32
C PHE A 275 1.18 -3.45 -2.29
N LEU A 276 0.43 -4.24 -1.52
CA LEU A 276 0.56 -5.70 -1.53
C LEU A 276 0.30 -6.27 -2.94
N ARG A 277 -0.77 -5.81 -3.58
CA ARG A 277 -1.12 -6.21 -4.96
C ARG A 277 -0.03 -5.78 -5.95
N GLN A 278 0.49 -4.56 -5.84
CA GLN A 278 1.58 -4.08 -6.70
C GLN A 278 2.85 -4.92 -6.54
N THR A 279 3.27 -5.22 -5.31
CA THR A 279 4.43 -6.08 -5.05
C THR A 279 4.21 -7.50 -5.57
N THR A 280 3.01 -8.06 -5.39
CA THR A 280 2.65 -9.37 -5.92
C THR A 280 2.74 -9.41 -7.45
N PHE A 281 2.26 -8.38 -8.15
CA PHE A 281 2.40 -8.27 -9.61
C PHE A 281 3.87 -8.11 -10.04
N ALA A 282 4.68 -7.36 -9.29
CA ALA A 282 6.10 -7.21 -9.59
C ALA A 282 6.84 -8.56 -9.48
N VAL A 283 6.58 -9.33 -8.43
CA VAL A 283 7.14 -10.69 -8.27
C VAL A 283 6.63 -11.63 -9.35
N LEU A 284 5.34 -11.58 -9.70
CA LEU A 284 4.76 -12.38 -10.77
C LEU A 284 5.43 -12.09 -12.13
N LEU A 285 5.63 -10.81 -12.44
CA LEU A 285 6.33 -10.38 -13.65
C LEU A 285 7.78 -10.90 -13.67
N THR A 286 8.48 -10.80 -12.55
CA THR A 286 9.84 -11.33 -12.41
C THR A 286 9.87 -12.84 -12.61
N ALA A 287 8.91 -13.57 -12.04
CA ALA A 287 8.76 -15.01 -12.21
C ALA A 287 8.50 -15.39 -13.68
N LEU A 288 7.61 -14.68 -14.37
CA LEU A 288 7.32 -14.87 -15.77
C LEU A 288 8.57 -14.69 -16.65
N ILE A 289 9.34 -13.63 -16.40
CA ILE A 289 10.57 -13.35 -17.15
C ILE A 289 11.61 -14.44 -16.88
N THR A 290 11.71 -14.91 -15.63
CA THR A 290 12.59 -16.03 -15.27
C THR A 290 12.25 -17.28 -16.06
N VAL A 291 10.96 -17.60 -16.24
CA VAL A 291 10.49 -18.72 -17.08
C VAL A 291 10.86 -18.51 -18.54
N ILE A 292 10.60 -17.32 -19.08
CA ILE A 292 10.94 -16.98 -20.48
C ILE A 292 12.46 -17.09 -20.71
N ALA A 293 13.26 -16.54 -19.81
CA ALA A 293 14.71 -16.64 -19.87
C ALA A 293 15.15 -18.12 -19.85
N GLY A 294 14.66 -18.90 -18.89
CA GLY A 294 14.94 -20.34 -18.81
C GLY A 294 14.54 -21.11 -20.07
N TYR A 295 13.41 -20.75 -20.69
CA TYR A 295 12.98 -21.32 -21.98
C TYR A 295 13.93 -20.94 -23.12
N LEU A 296 14.28 -19.66 -23.24
CA LEU A 296 15.17 -19.16 -24.31
C LEU A 296 16.58 -19.75 -24.26
N TYR A 297 17.08 -20.10 -23.08
CA TYR A 297 18.34 -20.83 -22.94
C TYR A 297 18.23 -22.33 -23.34
N GLY A 298 17.04 -22.78 -23.78
CA GLY A 298 16.78 -24.16 -24.10
C GLY A 298 17.21 -24.63 -25.50
N PRO A 299 17.26 -25.98 -25.72
CA PRO A 299 17.54 -26.57 -27.02
C PRO A 299 16.33 -26.54 -27.95
N GLY A 300 15.18 -26.02 -27.54
CA GLY A 300 13.94 -26.02 -28.33
C GLY A 300 14.05 -25.23 -29.63
N ARG A 301 13.33 -25.66 -30.67
CA ARG A 301 13.32 -25.00 -31.99
C ARG A 301 12.90 -23.53 -31.90
N GLY A 302 11.89 -23.20 -31.10
CA GLY A 302 11.45 -21.83 -30.90
C GLY A 302 12.52 -20.97 -30.21
N ALA A 303 13.15 -21.49 -29.15
CA ALA A 303 14.25 -20.81 -28.46
C ALA A 303 15.46 -20.60 -29.40
N ALA A 304 15.79 -21.59 -30.23
CA ALA A 304 16.85 -21.48 -31.22
C ALA A 304 16.51 -20.43 -32.31
N ALA A 305 15.27 -20.37 -32.77
CA ALA A 305 14.82 -19.36 -33.75
C ALA A 305 14.94 -17.94 -33.22
N VAL A 306 14.50 -17.71 -31.97
CA VAL A 306 14.60 -16.39 -31.31
C VAL A 306 16.08 -15.97 -31.10
N ARG A 307 16.92 -16.89 -30.59
CA ARG A 307 18.35 -16.63 -30.42
C ARG A 307 19.06 -16.34 -31.73
N ASN A 308 18.75 -17.11 -32.77
CA ASN A 308 19.34 -16.92 -34.11
C ASN A 308 18.86 -15.60 -34.73
N GLY A 309 17.58 -15.23 -34.54
CA GLY A 309 17.04 -13.95 -34.96
C GLY A 309 17.73 -12.79 -34.26
N ALA A 310 17.86 -12.85 -32.92
CA ALA A 310 18.56 -11.86 -32.14
C ALA A 310 20.05 -11.77 -32.53
N ALA A 311 20.73 -12.91 -32.71
CA ALA A 311 22.12 -12.92 -33.15
C ALA A 311 22.30 -12.26 -34.54
N ARG A 312 21.38 -12.53 -35.50
CA ARG A 312 21.38 -11.88 -36.81
C ARG A 312 21.16 -10.39 -36.73
N SER A 313 20.22 -9.96 -35.88
CA SER A 313 19.94 -8.52 -35.69
C SER A 313 21.15 -7.78 -35.09
N THR A 314 21.81 -8.37 -34.09
CA THR A 314 23.04 -7.79 -33.48
C THR A 314 24.22 -7.83 -34.46
N GLU A 315 24.32 -8.85 -35.32
CA GLU A 315 25.34 -8.96 -36.36
C GLU A 315 25.12 -7.93 -37.46
N ILE A 316 23.87 -7.70 -37.93
CA ILE A 316 23.51 -6.65 -38.89
C ILE A 316 23.84 -5.26 -38.30
N ALA A 317 23.44 -5.01 -37.05
CA ALA A 317 23.74 -3.73 -36.37
C ALA A 317 25.27 -3.53 -36.18
N GLY A 318 26.01 -4.58 -35.81
CA GLY A 318 27.47 -4.54 -35.70
C GLY A 318 28.16 -4.26 -37.03
N HIS A 319 27.69 -4.85 -38.10
CA HIS A 319 28.21 -4.57 -39.46
C HIS A 319 27.84 -3.15 -39.94
N ALA A 320 26.70 -2.60 -39.55
CA ALA A 320 26.36 -1.22 -39.86
C ALA A 320 27.33 -0.25 -39.14
N LEU A 321 27.66 -0.51 -37.88
CA LEU A 321 28.64 0.26 -37.12
C LEU A 321 30.05 0.19 -37.73
N THR A 322 30.51 -0.98 -38.18
CA THR A 322 31.81 -1.12 -38.82
C THR A 322 31.87 -0.39 -40.16
N ARG A 323 30.77 -0.29 -40.93
CA ARG A 323 30.69 0.52 -42.15
C ARG A 323 30.81 2.00 -41.90
N THR A 324 30.45 2.51 -40.74
CA THR A 324 30.63 3.90 -40.34
C THR A 324 32.02 4.19 -39.76
N GLY A 325 32.96 3.23 -39.82
CA GLY A 325 34.33 3.39 -39.32
C GLY A 325 34.49 3.21 -37.82
N LEU A 326 33.43 2.88 -37.08
CA LEU A 326 33.48 2.60 -35.66
C LEU A 326 33.85 1.13 -35.41
N THR A 327 35.12 0.86 -35.13
CA THR A 327 35.58 -0.46 -34.70
C THR A 327 35.81 -0.47 -33.19
N THR A 328 35.26 -1.49 -32.52
CA THR A 328 35.32 -1.61 -31.03
C THR A 328 36.69 -2.12 -30.52
N GLY A 329 37.59 -2.52 -31.42
CA GLY A 329 38.97 -2.87 -31.12
C GLY A 329 39.15 -3.86 -29.96
N ALA A 330 39.98 -3.52 -28.98
CA ALA A 330 40.30 -4.36 -27.83
C ALA A 330 39.07 -4.66 -26.94
N VAL A 331 38.15 -3.69 -26.81
CA VAL A 331 36.92 -3.82 -26.00
C VAL A 331 35.97 -4.86 -26.56
N GLY A 332 35.73 -4.85 -27.88
CA GLY A 332 34.87 -5.85 -28.55
C GLY A 332 35.42 -7.27 -28.43
N ARG A 333 36.75 -7.44 -28.57
CA ARG A 333 37.43 -8.75 -28.36
C ARG A 333 37.26 -9.26 -26.95
N TRP A 334 37.45 -8.38 -25.95
CA TRP A 334 37.28 -8.75 -24.54
C TRP A 334 35.82 -9.11 -24.21
N LEU A 335 34.85 -8.33 -24.69
CA LEU A 335 33.44 -8.59 -24.51
C LEU A 335 33.02 -9.95 -25.11
N ARG A 336 33.48 -10.24 -26.33
CA ARG A 336 33.21 -11.53 -27.00
C ARG A 336 33.81 -12.72 -26.24
N ARG A 337 35.03 -12.57 -25.73
CA ARG A 337 35.72 -13.63 -24.95
C ARG A 337 35.02 -13.86 -23.60
N ASN A 338 34.49 -12.80 -22.98
CA ASN A 338 33.87 -12.86 -21.66
C ASN A 338 32.34 -12.74 -21.71
N GLN A 339 31.72 -12.92 -22.86
CA GLN A 339 30.27 -12.76 -23.06
C GLN A 339 29.41 -13.47 -22.00
N PRO A 340 29.64 -14.75 -21.61
CA PRO A 340 28.83 -15.39 -20.59
C PRO A 340 28.98 -14.74 -19.21
N ARG A 341 30.18 -14.23 -18.87
CA ARG A 341 30.43 -13.57 -17.59
C ARG A 341 29.80 -12.17 -17.55
N THR A 342 29.92 -11.38 -18.61
CA THR A 342 29.32 -10.03 -18.71
C THR A 342 27.81 -10.10 -18.69
N THR A 343 27.21 -11.07 -19.41
CA THR A 343 25.77 -11.33 -19.35
C THR A 343 25.34 -11.72 -17.94
N GLY A 344 26.07 -12.60 -17.27
CA GLY A 344 25.79 -13.00 -15.89
C GLY A 344 25.88 -11.84 -14.90
N VAL A 345 26.86 -10.96 -15.05
CA VAL A 345 27.02 -9.75 -14.20
C VAL A 345 25.86 -8.78 -14.40
N VAL A 346 25.44 -8.51 -15.65
CA VAL A 346 24.33 -7.58 -15.94
C VAL A 346 23.03 -8.13 -15.39
N ILE A 347 22.74 -9.41 -15.58
CA ILE A 347 21.52 -10.04 -15.04
C ILE A 347 21.59 -10.08 -13.50
N GLY A 348 22.74 -10.43 -12.93
CA GLY A 348 22.95 -10.44 -11.48
C GLY A 348 22.78 -9.06 -10.84
N ALA A 349 23.33 -8.02 -11.49
CA ALA A 349 23.16 -6.64 -11.03
C ALA A 349 21.68 -6.19 -11.10
N GLY A 350 20.96 -6.54 -12.16
CA GLY A 350 19.53 -6.29 -12.28
C GLY A 350 18.73 -7.01 -11.21
N GLY A 351 19.03 -8.27 -10.93
CA GLY A 351 18.42 -9.04 -9.85
C GLY A 351 18.71 -8.46 -8.47
N LEU A 352 19.97 -8.09 -8.22
CA LEU A 352 20.35 -7.45 -6.97
C LEU A 352 19.67 -6.10 -6.77
N ALA A 353 19.55 -5.30 -7.82
CA ALA A 353 18.80 -4.04 -7.79
C ALA A 353 17.34 -4.25 -7.41
N LEU A 354 16.68 -5.30 -7.91
CA LEU A 354 15.32 -5.65 -7.52
C LEU A 354 15.20 -6.08 -6.05
N VAL A 355 16.16 -6.84 -5.55
CA VAL A 355 16.18 -7.29 -4.14
C VAL A 355 16.43 -6.13 -3.18
N LEU A 356 17.30 -5.19 -3.56
CA LEU A 356 17.61 -4.01 -2.74
C LEU A 356 16.55 -2.89 -2.89
N TRP A 357 15.66 -3.01 -3.85
CA TRP A 357 14.58 -2.03 -4.06
C TRP A 357 13.46 -2.28 -3.05
N ASN A 358 13.27 -1.35 -2.16
CA ASN A 358 12.41 -1.52 -0.99
C ASN A 358 10.91 -1.69 -1.32
N TYR A 359 10.42 -1.21 -2.47
CA TYR A 359 9.04 -1.40 -2.93
C TYR A 359 8.96 -1.31 -4.47
N PRO A 360 9.33 -2.36 -5.21
CA PRO A 360 9.33 -2.30 -6.67
C PRO A 360 7.89 -2.29 -7.21
N THR A 361 7.52 -1.21 -7.89
CA THR A 361 6.27 -1.18 -8.64
C THR A 361 6.40 -2.02 -9.91
N PRO A 362 5.30 -2.55 -10.49
CA PRO A 362 5.36 -3.28 -11.76
C PRO A 362 5.99 -2.46 -12.88
N ALA A 363 5.77 -1.15 -12.91
CA ALA A 363 6.38 -0.23 -13.88
C ALA A 363 7.89 -0.12 -13.67
N ALA A 364 8.37 -0.01 -12.43
CA ALA A 364 9.80 0.02 -12.11
C ALA A 364 10.50 -1.29 -12.49
N VAL A 365 9.86 -2.44 -12.22
CA VAL A 365 10.36 -3.76 -12.64
C VAL A 365 10.44 -3.85 -14.16
N ALA A 366 9.40 -3.44 -14.88
CA ALA A 366 9.38 -3.43 -16.34
C ALA A 366 10.48 -2.51 -16.92
N LEU A 367 10.67 -1.32 -16.34
CA LEU A 367 11.74 -0.39 -16.73
C LEU A 367 13.13 -0.97 -16.51
N LEU A 368 13.37 -1.58 -15.34
CA LEU A 368 14.66 -2.21 -15.03
C LEU A 368 14.96 -3.35 -15.99
N LEU A 369 13.95 -4.17 -16.31
CA LEU A 369 14.09 -5.26 -17.26
C LEU A 369 14.36 -4.75 -18.67
N LEU A 370 13.65 -3.71 -19.11
CA LEU A 370 13.94 -3.03 -20.36
C LEU A 370 15.39 -2.52 -20.40
N LEU A 371 15.86 -1.91 -19.33
CA LEU A 371 17.23 -1.45 -19.21
C LEU A 371 18.23 -2.59 -19.33
N VAL A 372 18.00 -3.70 -18.62
CA VAL A 372 18.85 -4.91 -18.70
C VAL A 372 18.89 -5.43 -20.14
N VAL A 373 17.75 -5.54 -20.81
CA VAL A 373 17.67 -5.99 -22.22
C VAL A 373 18.42 -5.03 -23.14
N VAL A 374 18.23 -3.74 -23.00
CA VAL A 374 18.95 -2.71 -23.80
C VAL A 374 20.46 -2.82 -23.59
N VAL A 375 20.92 -2.95 -22.35
CA VAL A 375 22.34 -3.13 -22.05
C VAL A 375 22.89 -4.41 -22.69
N LEU A 376 22.17 -5.54 -22.61
CA LEU A 376 22.57 -6.80 -23.22
C LEU A 376 22.61 -6.71 -24.76
N VAL A 377 21.68 -5.99 -25.38
CA VAL A 377 21.68 -5.73 -26.82
C VAL A 377 22.88 -4.88 -27.21
N ILE A 378 23.15 -3.80 -26.48
CA ILE A 378 24.33 -2.94 -26.74
C ILE A 378 25.63 -3.75 -26.61
N LEU A 379 25.79 -4.55 -25.56
CA LEU A 379 26.96 -5.42 -25.38
C LEU A 379 27.08 -6.46 -26.51
N GLY A 380 25.96 -6.99 -26.98
CA GLY A 380 25.91 -7.92 -28.13
C GLY A 380 26.35 -7.26 -29.44
N VAL A 381 25.85 -6.03 -29.71
CA VAL A 381 26.25 -5.24 -30.89
C VAL A 381 27.72 -4.87 -30.85
N LEU A 382 28.22 -4.40 -29.71
CA LEU A 382 29.65 -4.06 -29.54
C LEU A 382 30.56 -5.28 -29.70
N ALA A 383 30.15 -6.47 -29.23
CA ALA A 383 30.87 -7.72 -29.43
C ALA A 383 30.86 -8.18 -30.91
N ALA A 384 29.77 -7.88 -31.66
CA ALA A 384 29.64 -8.22 -33.07
C ALA A 384 30.42 -7.25 -33.98
N ALA A 385 30.57 -5.99 -33.61
CA ALA A 385 31.28 -4.95 -34.38
C ALA A 385 32.80 -5.19 -34.51
N ASP A 386 33.38 -6.17 -33.82
CA ASP A 386 34.81 -6.54 -33.92
C ASP A 386 35.07 -7.66 -34.94
N LYS A 387 34.07 -8.24 -35.58
CA LYS A 387 34.29 -9.22 -36.67
C LYS A 387 34.77 -8.47 -37.94
N PRO A 388 36.01 -8.71 -38.44
CA PRO A 388 36.40 -8.17 -39.72
C PRO A 388 35.46 -8.72 -40.81
N ALA A 389 34.96 -7.82 -41.66
CA ALA A 389 34.18 -8.23 -42.81
C ALA A 389 34.94 -9.33 -43.58
N ARG A 390 34.42 -10.54 -43.64
CA ARG A 390 34.95 -11.57 -44.55
C ARG A 390 34.82 -11.01 -45.96
N ARG A 391 35.99 -10.72 -46.58
CA ARG A 391 36.10 -10.43 -48.00
C ARG A 391 35.82 -11.70 -48.78
#